data_0e29eeff0df64346facb5716c3da6df7
#
_entry.id   0e29eeff0df64346facb5716c3da6df7
#
_cell.length_a   1.000
_cell.length_b   1.000
_cell.length_c   1.000
_cell.angle_alpha   90.00
_cell.angle_beta   90.00
_cell.angle_gamma   90.00
#
_symmetry.space_group_name_H-M   'P 1'
#
loop_
_entity.id
_entity.type
_entity.pdbx_description
1 polymer ?
#
loop_
_entity_poly.entity_id
_entity_poly.type
_entity_poly.pdbx_seq_one_letter_code
_entity_poly.pdbx_strand_id
1 'polypeptide(L)'
;YVFDVGPKVMPDAKKGVAKFFFFLVWVDDEGLMIVKTQGKAVPEGKQRFPVIETIRENVDDRFYFPTYSSSDDSLVFPNGQVVKMKVRVRYSDYTLGKTDVIILDDDDPRAQPQPTPSPTKP
;
A
#
# COMPACT_ATOMS: atom_id res chain seq x y z
N TYR A 1 14.19 10.99 12.49
CA TYR A 1 13.03 11.89 12.42
C TYR A 1 11.73 11.10 12.43
N VAL A 2 10.71 11.64 13.06
CA VAL A 2 9.36 11.06 13.05
C VAL A 2 8.38 12.11 12.54
N PHE A 3 7.59 11.72 11.56
CA PHE A 3 6.60 12.60 10.94
C PHE A 3 5.19 12.03 11.09
N ASP A 4 4.24 12.92 11.36
CA ASP A 4 2.82 12.64 11.24
C ASP A 4 2.36 12.91 9.79
N VAL A 5 1.75 11.93 9.17
CA VAL A 5 1.24 12.03 7.80
C VAL A 5 -0.23 11.66 7.78
N GLY A 6 -1.06 12.57 7.33
CA GLY A 6 -2.50 12.37 7.26
C GLY A 6 -3.17 13.20 6.18
N PRO A 7 -4.48 13.01 5.97
CA PRO A 7 -5.23 13.81 5.01
C PRO A 7 -5.32 15.26 5.48
N LYS A 8 -5.20 16.21 4.55
CA LYS A 8 -5.38 17.65 4.85
C LYS A 8 -6.80 17.96 5.34
N VAL A 9 -7.77 17.24 4.82
CA VAL A 9 -9.17 17.34 5.21
C VAL A 9 -9.66 15.94 5.55
N MET A 10 -10.12 15.76 6.79
CA MET A 10 -10.67 14.50 7.24
C MET A 10 -12.05 14.31 6.64
N PRO A 11 -12.34 13.21 5.92
CA PRO A 11 -13.67 12.93 5.41
C PRO A 11 -14.68 12.70 6.54
N ASP A 12 -15.95 12.96 6.28
CA ASP A 12 -17.01 12.68 7.22
C ASP A 12 -17.20 11.15 7.39
N ALA A 13 -17.00 10.68 8.62
CA ALA A 13 -17.15 9.27 8.95
C ALA A 13 -18.57 8.74 8.69
N LYS A 14 -19.60 9.61 8.78
CA LYS A 14 -21.01 9.25 8.57
C LYS A 14 -21.33 9.01 7.09
N LYS A 15 -20.65 9.70 6.19
CA LYS A 15 -20.85 9.54 4.75
C LYS A 15 -20.22 8.27 4.18
N GLY A 16 -19.32 7.64 4.91
CA GLY A 16 -18.82 6.27 4.70
C GLY A 16 -18.09 5.96 3.40
N VAL A 17 -17.86 6.95 2.54
CA VAL A 17 -17.49 6.71 1.14
C VAL A 17 -15.98 6.70 0.92
N ALA A 18 -15.23 7.52 1.63
CA ALA A 18 -13.79 7.64 1.43
C ALA A 18 -13.01 7.29 2.68
N LYS A 19 -11.98 6.48 2.51
CA LYS A 19 -11.00 6.16 3.55
C LYS A 19 -9.64 6.63 3.11
N PHE A 20 -8.93 7.25 4.04
CA PHE A 20 -7.55 7.68 3.91
C PHE A 20 -6.72 6.99 4.98
N PHE A 21 -5.44 7.27 5.00
CA PHE A 21 -4.55 6.72 6.00
C PHE A 21 -3.91 7.83 6.83
N PHE A 22 -3.76 7.56 8.11
CA PHE A 22 -2.93 8.31 9.02
C PHE A 22 -1.71 7.46 9.37
N PHE A 23 -0.52 8.04 9.25
CA PHE A 23 0.74 7.34 9.50
C PHE A 23 1.65 8.14 10.42
N LEU A 24 2.36 7.43 11.26
CA LEU A 24 3.65 7.83 11.78
C LEU A 24 4.73 7.27 10.85
N VAL A 25 5.66 8.09 10.45
CA VAL A 25 6.74 7.73 9.54
C VAL A 25 8.08 8.04 10.21
N TRP A 26 8.90 7.02 10.37
CA TRP A 26 10.27 7.15 10.85
C TRP A 26 11.23 7.23 9.67
N VAL A 27 12.03 8.26 9.66
CA VAL A 27 13.03 8.52 8.63
C VAL A 27 14.41 8.50 9.28
N ASP A 28 15.31 7.73 8.69
CA ASP A 28 16.71 7.70 9.07
C ASP A 28 17.36 9.08 8.84
N ASP A 29 18.19 9.52 9.76
CA ASP A 29 18.81 10.84 9.73
C ASP A 29 20.06 10.92 8.83
N GLU A 30 20.68 9.79 8.51
CA GLU A 30 21.84 9.74 7.62
C GLU A 30 21.42 9.64 6.15
N GLY A 31 20.64 8.62 5.82
CA GLY A 31 20.22 8.34 4.45
C GLY A 31 18.91 8.99 4.02
N LEU A 32 18.17 9.59 4.95
CA LEU A 32 16.83 10.16 4.75
C LEU A 32 15.84 9.16 4.14
N MET A 33 15.97 7.90 4.51
CA MET A 33 15.13 6.82 4.02
C MET A 33 14.07 6.45 5.05
N ILE A 34 12.89 6.08 4.59
CA ILE A 34 11.83 5.58 5.46
C ILE A 34 12.19 4.20 5.97
N VAL A 35 12.35 4.06 7.29
CA VAL A 35 12.73 2.80 7.94
C VAL A 35 11.57 2.11 8.65
N LYS A 36 10.55 2.87 9.01
CA LYS A 36 9.36 2.34 9.68
C LYS A 36 8.15 3.20 9.39
N THR A 37 7.01 2.56 9.25
CA THR A 37 5.70 3.22 9.21
C THR A 37 4.76 2.53 10.17
N GLN A 38 3.89 3.30 10.82
CA GLN A 38 2.83 2.78 11.66
C GLN A 38 1.56 3.59 11.38
N GLY A 39 0.50 2.92 11.01
CA GLY A 39 -0.70 3.65 10.63
C GLY A 39 -1.96 2.83 10.57
N LYS A 40 -3.05 3.52 10.32
CA LYS A 40 -4.38 2.94 10.21
C LYS A 40 -5.24 3.72 9.23
N ALA A 41 -6.33 3.09 8.79
CA ALA A 41 -7.33 3.77 7.98
C ALA A 41 -8.16 4.75 8.81
N VAL A 42 -8.46 5.90 8.26
CA VAL A 42 -9.28 6.97 8.84
C VAL A 42 -10.31 7.47 7.81
N PRO A 43 -11.41 8.11 8.22
CA PRO A 43 -11.86 8.34 9.58
C PRO A 43 -12.42 7.07 10.23
N GLU A 44 -12.32 7.01 11.55
CA GLU A 44 -12.99 5.99 12.33
C GLU A 44 -14.35 6.54 12.80
N GLY A 45 -15.41 5.81 12.48
CA GLY A 45 -16.75 6.06 13.00
C GLY A 45 -17.16 4.91 13.93
N LYS A 46 -18.23 4.21 13.56
CA LYS A 46 -18.60 2.95 14.22
C LYS A 46 -17.62 1.81 13.91
N GLN A 47 -16.92 1.92 12.79
CA GLN A 47 -15.90 0.98 12.35
C GLN A 47 -14.52 1.44 12.82
N ARG A 48 -13.73 0.54 13.36
CA ARG A 48 -12.33 0.78 13.73
C ARG A 48 -11.43 -0.19 12.99
N PHE A 49 -10.30 0.32 12.56
CA PHE A 49 -9.30 -0.42 11.80
C PHE A 49 -8.08 -0.72 12.66
N PRO A 50 -7.45 -1.88 12.44
CA PRO A 50 -6.22 -2.21 13.14
C PRO A 50 -5.08 -1.30 12.70
N VAL A 51 -4.18 -1.04 13.65
CA VAL A 51 -2.90 -0.38 13.37
C VAL A 51 -1.96 -1.38 12.73
N ILE A 52 -1.35 -0.99 11.62
CA ILE A 52 -0.36 -1.79 10.89
C ILE A 52 1.00 -1.12 11.02
N GLU A 53 1.99 -1.90 11.42
CA GLU A 53 3.39 -1.49 11.46
C GLU A 53 4.15 -2.17 10.33
N THR A 54 4.97 -1.41 9.62
CA THR A 54 5.84 -1.92 8.56
C THR A 54 7.26 -1.45 8.79
N ILE A 55 8.19 -2.39 8.81
CA ILE A 55 9.63 -2.15 8.88
C ILE A 55 10.20 -2.23 7.46
N ARG A 56 11.08 -1.30 7.15
CA ARG A 56 11.83 -1.24 5.90
C ARG A 56 13.32 -1.35 6.19
N GLU A 57 13.99 -2.15 5.41
CA GLU A 57 15.43 -2.37 5.52
C GLU A 57 16.10 -2.19 4.17
N ASN A 58 17.41 -1.99 4.22
CA ASN A 58 18.21 -1.88 3.02
C ASN A 58 18.30 -3.25 2.33
N VAL A 59 17.91 -3.27 1.07
CA VAL A 59 18.00 -4.45 0.19
C VAL A 59 18.99 -4.14 -0.93
N ASP A 60 19.99 -4.99 -1.10
CA ASP A 60 21.06 -4.86 -2.11
C ASP A 60 21.81 -3.53 -2.08
N ASP A 61 22.00 -2.95 -0.89
CA ASP A 61 22.69 -1.66 -0.67
C ASP A 61 22.13 -0.47 -1.49
N ARG A 62 20.93 -0.60 -2.02
CA ARG A 62 20.32 0.39 -2.91
C ARG A 62 18.94 0.87 -2.46
N PHE A 63 18.13 -0.03 -1.95
CA PHE A 63 16.71 0.23 -1.78
C PHE A 63 16.25 -0.11 -0.38
N TYR A 64 15.36 0.73 0.18
CA TYR A 64 14.68 0.45 1.41
C TYR A 64 13.28 -0.07 1.11
N PHE A 65 13.14 -1.40 1.18
CA PHE A 65 11.87 -2.08 0.95
C PHE A 65 11.28 -2.65 2.24
N PRO A 66 9.96 -2.88 2.28
CA PRO A 66 9.35 -3.59 3.39
C PRO A 66 9.98 -4.96 3.58
N THR A 67 10.40 -5.27 4.80
CA THR A 67 10.89 -6.61 5.16
C THR A 67 9.95 -7.31 6.11
N TYR A 68 9.17 -6.53 6.86
CA TYR A 68 8.26 -7.08 7.84
C TYR A 68 7.07 -6.15 8.05
N SER A 69 5.88 -6.70 8.04
CA SER A 69 4.66 -6.01 8.46
C SER A 69 3.93 -6.80 9.52
N SER A 70 3.39 -6.12 10.51
CA SER A 70 2.63 -6.75 11.58
C SER A 70 1.45 -5.90 12.03
N SER A 71 0.45 -6.57 12.52
CA SER A 71 -0.67 -5.98 13.24
C SER A 71 -1.08 -6.93 14.37
N ASP A 72 -1.28 -6.39 15.55
CA ASP A 72 -1.84 -7.10 16.70
C ASP A 72 -2.87 -6.17 17.36
N ASP A 73 -4.03 -6.10 16.77
CA ASP A 73 -5.06 -5.15 17.14
C ASP A 73 -6.46 -5.69 16.78
N SER A 74 -7.47 -4.92 17.08
CA SER A 74 -8.86 -5.29 16.84
C SER A 74 -9.46 -4.56 15.65
N LEU A 75 -10.18 -5.28 14.83
CA LEU A 75 -11.08 -4.74 13.82
C LEU A 75 -12.48 -4.68 14.41
N VAL A 76 -13.10 -3.52 14.38
CA VAL A 76 -14.49 -3.31 14.81
C VAL A 76 -15.35 -3.04 13.59
N PHE A 77 -16.34 -3.90 13.38
CA PHE A 77 -17.31 -3.73 12.29
C PHE A 77 -18.42 -2.72 12.66
N PRO A 78 -19.11 -2.16 11.66
CA PRO A 78 -20.19 -1.19 11.91
C PRO A 78 -21.34 -1.73 12.78
N ASN A 79 -21.54 -3.04 12.81
CA ASN A 79 -22.54 -3.71 13.65
C ASN A 79 -22.10 -3.92 15.12
N GLY A 80 -20.88 -3.46 15.47
CA GLY A 80 -20.29 -3.60 16.80
C GLY A 80 -19.52 -4.91 17.03
N GLN A 81 -19.48 -5.80 16.06
CA GLN A 81 -18.67 -7.03 16.15
C GLN A 81 -17.19 -6.68 16.20
N VAL A 82 -16.47 -7.28 17.13
CA VAL A 82 -15.03 -7.11 17.33
C VAL A 82 -14.31 -8.41 16.97
N VAL A 83 -13.31 -8.30 16.08
CA VAL A 83 -12.44 -9.40 15.70
C VAL A 83 -11.00 -9.03 16.05
N LYS A 84 -10.36 -9.81 16.89
CA LYS A 84 -8.93 -9.69 17.15
C LYS A 84 -8.14 -10.21 15.96
N MET A 85 -7.25 -9.40 15.45
CA MET A 85 -6.38 -9.73 14.33
C MET A 85 -4.94 -9.76 14.78
N LYS A 86 -4.26 -10.85 14.45
CA LYS A 86 -2.82 -10.96 14.59
C LYS A 86 -2.24 -11.39 13.26
N VAL A 87 -1.61 -10.45 12.58
CA VAL A 87 -1.05 -10.64 11.25
C VAL A 87 0.45 -10.37 11.29
N ARG A 88 1.21 -11.23 10.65
CA ARG A 88 2.64 -11.07 10.44
C ARG A 88 2.96 -11.44 9.00
N VAL A 89 3.63 -10.53 8.30
CA VAL A 89 4.04 -10.73 6.91
C VAL A 89 5.54 -10.48 6.83
N ARG A 90 6.25 -11.43 6.25
CA ARG A 90 7.65 -11.27 5.87
C ARG A 90 7.75 -11.12 4.37
N TYR A 91 8.51 -10.17 3.93
CA TYR A 91 8.81 -9.93 2.53
C TYR A 91 10.25 -10.36 2.28
N SER A 92 10.45 -11.23 1.30
CA SER A 92 11.76 -11.77 0.96
C SER A 92 11.89 -11.95 -0.56
N ASP A 93 13.09 -12.31 -0.99
CA ASP A 93 13.36 -12.68 -2.38
C ASP A 93 13.04 -11.56 -3.39
N TYR A 94 13.38 -10.32 -3.02
CA TYR A 94 13.27 -9.20 -3.93
C TYR A 94 14.19 -9.40 -5.13
N THR A 95 13.63 -9.27 -6.33
CA THR A 95 14.36 -9.35 -7.58
C THR A 95 14.23 -8.08 -8.38
N LEU A 96 15.32 -7.68 -9.04
CA LEU A 96 15.31 -6.53 -9.91
C LEU A 96 14.61 -6.88 -11.23
N GLY A 97 13.46 -6.28 -11.48
CA GLY A 97 12.78 -6.36 -12.77
C GLY A 97 13.39 -5.38 -13.76
N LYS A 98 13.51 -5.81 -15.02
CA LYS A 98 13.85 -4.93 -16.14
C LYS A 98 12.61 -4.78 -17.00
N THR A 99 12.26 -3.54 -17.33
CA THR A 99 11.17 -3.25 -18.25
C THR A 99 11.74 -2.44 -19.41
N ASP A 100 11.64 -2.98 -20.62
CA ASP A 100 11.96 -2.26 -21.83
C ASP A 100 10.69 -1.59 -22.34
N VAL A 101 10.71 -0.27 -22.46
CA VAL A 101 9.62 0.49 -23.07
C VAL A 101 10.00 0.82 -24.49
N ILE A 102 9.21 0.36 -25.43
CA ILE A 102 9.31 0.71 -26.85
C ILE A 102 8.18 1.69 -27.17
N ILE A 103 8.55 2.89 -27.57
CA ILE A 103 7.59 3.87 -28.11
C ILE A 103 7.40 3.54 -29.58
N LEU A 104 6.16 3.17 -29.95
CA LEU A 104 5.80 2.90 -31.33
C LEU A 104 5.21 4.19 -31.93
N ASP A 105 5.75 4.60 -33.08
CA ASP A 105 5.13 5.65 -33.88
C ASP A 105 3.85 5.10 -34.53
N ASP A 106 2.93 6.00 -34.86
CA ASP A 106 1.61 5.62 -35.45
C ASP A 106 1.75 4.82 -36.75
N ASP A 107 2.88 4.96 -37.44
CA ASP A 107 3.21 4.23 -38.67
C ASP A 107 3.88 2.87 -38.43
N ASP A 108 4.17 2.50 -37.17
CA ASP A 108 4.80 1.20 -36.88
C ASP A 108 3.74 0.09 -36.99
N PRO A 109 3.99 -0.97 -37.80
CA PRO A 109 3.05 -2.08 -37.96
C PRO A 109 2.66 -2.76 -36.63
N ARG A 110 3.48 -2.64 -35.58
CA ARG A 110 3.23 -3.19 -34.25
C ARG A 110 2.24 -2.34 -33.45
N ALA A 111 2.01 -1.06 -33.85
CA ALA A 111 1.07 -0.15 -33.20
C ALA A 111 -0.39 -0.42 -33.62
N GLN A 112 -0.61 -1.28 -34.61
CA GLN A 112 -1.96 -1.63 -35.04
C GLN A 112 -2.65 -2.54 -34.01
N PRO A 113 -3.92 -2.26 -33.67
CA PRO A 113 -4.66 -3.13 -32.76
C PRO A 113 -4.77 -4.53 -33.38
N GLN A 114 -4.30 -5.53 -32.66
CA GLN A 114 -4.51 -6.91 -33.05
C GLN A 114 -6.02 -7.20 -33.11
N PRO A 115 -6.49 -7.87 -34.17
CA PRO A 115 -7.90 -8.26 -34.22
C PRO A 115 -8.20 -9.17 -33.03
N THR A 116 -9.13 -8.73 -32.21
CA THR A 116 -9.67 -9.53 -31.10
C THR A 116 -10.21 -10.83 -31.67
N PRO A 117 -9.77 -12.01 -31.20
CA PRO A 117 -10.36 -13.26 -31.61
C PRO A 117 -11.86 -13.23 -31.30
N SER A 118 -12.68 -13.42 -32.32
CA SER A 118 -14.12 -13.55 -32.15
C SER A 118 -14.43 -14.68 -31.19
N PRO A 119 -15.35 -14.48 -30.24
CA PRO A 119 -15.74 -15.56 -29.34
C PRO A 119 -16.30 -16.72 -30.17
N THR A 120 -15.62 -17.84 -30.08
CA THR A 120 -16.12 -19.09 -30.65
C THR A 120 -17.43 -19.43 -29.95
N LYS A 121 -18.55 -19.34 -30.63
CA LYS A 121 -19.81 -19.87 -30.11
C LYS A 121 -19.63 -21.37 -29.81
N PRO A 122 -20.11 -21.83 -28.63
CA PRO A 122 -20.11 -23.25 -28.35
C PRO A 122 -21.02 -24.03 -29.31
#